data_f26c9ba54052dd1ef9c3e7a4d6ad57ce
#
_entry.id   f26c9ba54052dd1ef9c3e7a4d6ad57ce
#
_cell.length_a   1.000
_cell.length_b   1.000
_cell.length_c   1.000
_cell.angle_alpha   90.00
_cell.angle_beta   90.00
_cell.angle_gamma   90.00
#
_symmetry.space_group_name_H-M   'P 1'
#
loop_
_entity.id
_entity.type
_entity.pdbx_description
1 polymer ?
#
loop_
_entity_poly.entity_id
_entity_poly.type
_entity_poly.pdbx_seq_one_letter_code
_entity_poly.pdbx_strand_id
1 'polypeptide(L)'
;MGQWGYRRQHDALDVDGEAEAEQRDALEGARDWVDDHVDRWQPVLPDLNPHIEGAVTRMQFLADHLRRAGERALAEFGLRREEHETLHMLAGHGGRRTLTQLAMDLGAAPNTLSERLDVLEKRGFVTRTTTGRPRAVEDEQGDEVELTDEGHANWLAAIEAAGAEERRLFGALDWHEQRLLAGLLRQMMLATGSYDEASGAYDDEEG
;
A
#
# COMPACT_ATOMS: atom_id res chain seq x y z
N MET A 1 -4.19 -4.10 27.22
CA MET A 1 -5.11 -3.07 26.68
C MET A 1 -4.32 -1.79 26.52
N GLY A 2 -3.66 -1.59 25.37
CA GLY A 2 -2.90 -0.41 25.03
C GLY A 2 -3.63 0.29 23.89
N GLN A 3 -4.28 1.41 24.18
CA GLN A 3 -4.89 2.28 23.18
C GLN A 3 -3.76 3.00 22.43
N TRP A 4 -3.52 2.64 21.19
CA TRP A 4 -2.73 3.39 20.25
C TRP A 4 -3.60 4.53 19.70
N GLY A 5 -3.57 5.66 20.40
CA GLY A 5 -4.27 6.87 19.98
C GLY A 5 -3.49 7.57 18.86
N TYR A 6 -4.02 7.57 17.66
CA TYR A 6 -3.64 8.50 16.59
C TYR A 6 -3.95 9.91 17.07
N ARG A 7 -2.92 10.62 17.55
CA ARG A 7 -3.04 12.03 17.95
C ARG A 7 -3.11 12.88 16.70
N ARG A 8 -4.31 13.40 16.38
CA ARG A 8 -4.51 14.39 15.31
C ARG A 8 -3.71 15.64 15.67
N GLN A 9 -2.68 15.94 14.91
CA GLN A 9 -2.06 17.25 14.88
C GLN A 9 -2.92 18.16 13.98
N HIS A 10 -3.84 18.89 14.61
CA HIS A 10 -4.64 19.93 13.98
C HIS A 10 -4.25 21.27 14.57
N ASP A 11 -3.09 21.81 14.31
CA ASP A 11 -2.77 23.22 14.63
C ASP A 11 -1.42 23.61 13.98
N ALA A 12 -1.37 23.64 12.64
CA ALA A 12 -0.33 24.35 11.89
C ALA A 12 -0.80 24.57 10.43
N LEU A 13 -1.96 25.19 10.24
CA LEU A 13 -2.56 25.35 8.91
C LEU A 13 -3.12 26.77 8.77
N ASP A 14 -2.28 27.75 8.41
CA ASP A 14 -2.79 28.98 7.80
C ASP A 14 -1.86 29.58 6.73
N VAL A 15 -0.60 29.15 6.64
CA VAL A 15 0.34 29.70 5.64
C VAL A 15 0.45 28.80 4.42
N ASP A 16 0.19 27.50 4.58
CA ASP A 16 0.22 26.52 3.47
C ASP A 16 -1.06 26.54 2.63
N GLY A 17 -2.19 26.94 3.21
CA GLY A 17 -3.50 26.93 2.55
C GLY A 17 -3.64 27.90 1.37
N GLU A 18 -3.01 29.07 1.43
CA GLU A 18 -3.05 30.04 0.32
C GLU A 18 -2.19 29.56 -0.87
N ALA A 19 -1.03 28.97 -0.61
CA ALA A 19 -0.16 28.42 -1.64
C ALA A 19 -0.77 27.19 -2.30
N GLU A 20 -1.46 26.35 -1.53
CA GLU A 20 -2.20 25.18 -2.05
C GLU A 20 -3.41 25.59 -2.90
N ALA A 21 -4.12 26.65 -2.50
CA ALA A 21 -5.25 27.20 -3.27
C ALA A 21 -4.77 27.81 -4.59
N GLU A 22 -3.69 28.59 -4.57
CA GLU A 22 -3.10 29.19 -5.77
C GLU A 22 -2.57 28.12 -6.74
N GLN A 23 -1.95 27.06 -6.23
CA GLN A 23 -1.50 25.92 -7.02
C GLN A 23 -2.69 25.15 -7.63
N ARG A 24 -3.79 25.03 -6.91
CA ARG A 24 -5.02 24.38 -7.39
C ARG A 24 -5.64 25.17 -8.54
N ASP A 25 -5.82 26.48 -8.38
CA ASP A 25 -6.33 27.36 -9.43
C ASP A 25 -5.46 27.32 -10.69
N ALA A 26 -4.14 27.20 -10.53
CA ALA A 26 -3.21 27.06 -11.65
C ALA A 26 -3.35 25.73 -12.40
N LEU A 27 -3.82 24.68 -11.71
CA LEU A 27 -4.05 23.35 -12.33
C LEU A 27 -5.44 23.25 -12.96
N GLU A 28 -6.40 24.10 -12.59
CA GLU A 28 -7.74 24.09 -13.16
C GLU A 28 -7.70 24.48 -14.64
N GLY A 29 -8.10 23.54 -15.51
CA GLY A 29 -8.06 23.70 -16.97
C GLY A 29 -6.68 23.54 -17.61
N ALA A 30 -5.63 23.24 -16.84
CA ALA A 30 -4.32 22.92 -17.40
C ALA A 30 -4.38 21.60 -18.17
N ARG A 31 -3.65 21.54 -19.29
CA ARG A 31 -3.51 20.33 -20.12
C ARG A 31 -2.24 19.60 -19.72
N ASP A 32 -2.31 18.27 -19.72
CA ASP A 32 -1.16 17.41 -19.57
C ASP A 32 -0.84 16.64 -20.87
N TRP A 33 0.22 15.86 -20.87
CA TRP A 33 0.63 15.08 -22.05
C TRP A 33 -0.41 14.01 -22.48
N VAL A 34 -1.31 13.59 -21.57
CA VAL A 34 -2.37 12.61 -21.88
C VAL A 34 -3.43 13.25 -22.77
N ASP A 35 -3.70 14.56 -22.63
CA ASP A 35 -4.61 15.26 -23.52
C ASP A 35 -4.07 15.26 -24.94
N ASP A 36 -2.76 15.48 -25.11
CA ASP A 36 -2.10 15.42 -26.41
C ASP A 36 -2.06 13.98 -26.97
N HIS A 37 -1.97 12.99 -26.10
CA HIS A 37 -2.09 11.57 -26.47
C HIS A 37 -3.47 11.27 -27.01
N VAL A 38 -4.53 11.64 -26.30
CA VAL A 38 -5.93 11.45 -26.71
C VAL A 38 -6.22 12.15 -28.02
N ASP A 39 -5.85 13.43 -28.17
CA ASP A 39 -6.05 14.21 -29.38
C ASP A 39 -5.36 13.59 -30.61
N ARG A 40 -4.21 12.94 -30.41
CA ARG A 40 -3.48 12.25 -31.48
C ARG A 40 -4.18 10.99 -31.96
N TRP A 41 -4.77 10.23 -31.05
CA TRP A 41 -5.38 8.94 -31.36
C TRP A 41 -6.83 9.02 -31.79
N GLN A 42 -7.58 10.04 -31.36
CA GLN A 42 -8.98 10.20 -31.69
C GLN A 42 -9.30 10.21 -33.19
N PRO A 43 -8.49 10.86 -34.08
CA PRO A 43 -8.72 10.80 -35.52
C PRO A 43 -8.38 9.43 -36.13
N VAL A 44 -7.52 8.64 -35.49
CA VAL A 44 -7.07 7.31 -35.96
C VAL A 44 -8.05 6.21 -35.52
N LEU A 45 -8.65 6.39 -34.35
CA LEU A 45 -9.61 5.48 -33.73
C LEU A 45 -10.93 6.22 -33.46
N PRO A 46 -11.83 6.31 -34.45
CA PRO A 46 -13.05 7.10 -34.32
C PRO A 46 -13.98 6.68 -33.17
N ASP A 47 -13.93 5.42 -32.75
CA ASP A 47 -14.72 4.86 -31.65
C ASP A 47 -14.04 5.02 -30.28
N LEU A 48 -12.86 5.65 -30.22
CA LEU A 48 -12.14 5.90 -28.97
C LEU A 48 -12.96 6.85 -28.09
N ASN A 49 -13.28 6.37 -26.86
CA ASN A 49 -13.86 7.26 -25.86
C ASN A 49 -12.74 8.07 -25.17
N PRO A 50 -12.64 9.40 -25.42
CA PRO A 50 -11.53 10.20 -24.93
C PRO A 50 -11.48 10.28 -23.40
N HIS A 51 -12.62 10.19 -22.73
CA HIS A 51 -12.67 10.23 -21.27
C HIS A 51 -12.17 8.91 -20.64
N ILE A 52 -12.52 7.78 -21.24
CA ILE A 52 -12.02 6.49 -20.78
C ILE A 52 -10.52 6.38 -21.02
N GLU A 53 -10.06 6.67 -22.24
CA GLU A 53 -8.65 6.63 -22.60
C GLU A 53 -7.82 7.53 -21.69
N GLY A 54 -8.25 8.78 -21.52
CA GLY A 54 -7.60 9.74 -20.66
C GLY A 54 -7.53 9.28 -19.19
N ALA A 55 -8.63 8.71 -18.67
CA ALA A 55 -8.66 8.20 -17.30
C ALA A 55 -7.75 6.99 -17.12
N VAL A 56 -7.81 5.99 -18.01
CA VAL A 56 -6.99 4.78 -17.95
C VAL A 56 -5.51 5.12 -18.03
N THR A 57 -5.11 5.96 -18.98
CA THR A 57 -3.71 6.35 -19.17
C THR A 57 -3.17 7.09 -17.94
N ARG A 58 -3.95 8.03 -17.36
CA ARG A 58 -3.56 8.73 -16.12
C ARG A 58 -3.46 7.79 -14.93
N MET A 59 -4.41 6.87 -14.76
CA MET A 59 -4.36 5.87 -13.68
C MET A 59 -3.11 4.99 -13.76
N GLN A 60 -2.78 4.51 -14.96
CA GLN A 60 -1.57 3.68 -15.18
C GLN A 60 -0.30 4.47 -14.86
N PHE A 61 -0.20 5.71 -15.35
CA PHE A 61 0.93 6.58 -15.08
C PHE A 61 1.11 6.88 -13.60
N LEU A 62 0.02 7.26 -12.91
CA LEU A 62 0.04 7.58 -11.47
C LEU A 62 0.38 6.36 -10.63
N ALA A 63 -0.20 5.20 -10.94
CA ALA A 63 0.11 3.95 -10.25
C ALA A 63 1.59 3.58 -10.35
N ASP A 64 2.19 3.69 -11.56
CA ASP A 64 3.60 3.43 -11.78
C ASP A 64 4.51 4.47 -11.12
N HIS A 65 4.10 5.74 -11.12
CA HIS A 65 4.80 6.82 -10.43
C HIS A 65 4.85 6.59 -8.91
N LEU A 66 3.71 6.29 -8.27
CA LEU A 66 3.63 6.00 -6.84
C LEU A 66 4.43 4.75 -6.47
N ARG A 67 4.35 3.69 -7.28
CA ARG A 67 5.13 2.47 -7.07
C ARG A 67 6.63 2.78 -7.05
N ARG A 68 7.15 3.52 -8.04
CA ARG A 68 8.58 3.90 -8.09
C ARG A 68 8.99 4.84 -6.96
N ALA A 69 8.12 5.75 -6.56
CA ALA A 69 8.38 6.64 -5.43
C ALA A 69 8.49 5.84 -4.13
N GLY A 70 7.54 4.93 -3.89
CA GLY A 70 7.57 4.03 -2.74
C GLY A 70 8.82 3.15 -2.72
N GLU A 71 9.21 2.54 -3.85
CA GLU A 71 10.44 1.72 -3.95
C GLU A 71 11.70 2.52 -3.61
N ARG A 72 11.80 3.78 -4.07
CA ARG A 72 12.91 4.66 -3.74
C ARG A 72 12.95 5.00 -2.25
N ALA A 73 11.79 5.35 -1.68
CA ALA A 73 11.68 5.64 -0.26
C ALA A 73 12.07 4.41 0.60
N LEU A 74 11.57 3.23 0.27
CA LEU A 74 11.93 1.99 0.97
C LEU A 74 13.44 1.67 0.88
N ALA A 75 14.07 1.97 -0.26
CA ALA A 75 15.50 1.75 -0.44
C ALA A 75 16.37 2.60 0.50
N GLU A 76 15.91 3.77 0.94
CA GLU A 76 16.58 4.60 1.95
C GLU A 76 16.67 3.91 3.31
N PHE A 77 15.71 3.04 3.62
CA PHE A 77 15.68 2.17 4.80
C PHE A 77 16.31 0.79 4.54
N GLY A 78 16.87 0.61 3.35
CA GLY A 78 17.44 -0.65 2.88
C GLY A 78 16.40 -1.76 2.73
N LEU A 79 15.13 -1.44 2.64
CA LEU A 79 14.04 -2.40 2.47
C LEU A 79 13.70 -2.58 0.99
N ARG A 80 13.51 -3.84 0.59
CA ARG A 80 12.79 -4.17 -0.63
C ARG A 80 11.30 -4.15 -0.35
N ARG A 81 10.50 -4.01 -1.39
CA ARG A 81 9.04 -3.98 -1.29
C ARG A 81 8.49 -5.19 -0.53
N GLU A 82 8.93 -6.37 -0.90
CA GLU A 82 8.45 -7.62 -0.29
C GLU A 82 8.85 -7.74 1.19
N GLU A 83 10.02 -7.19 1.57
CA GLU A 83 10.46 -7.12 2.96
C GLU A 83 9.57 -6.17 3.77
N HIS A 84 9.27 -4.99 3.21
CA HIS A 84 8.36 -4.04 3.81
C HIS A 84 6.94 -4.62 3.96
N GLU A 85 6.41 -5.30 2.95
CA GLU A 85 5.10 -5.98 2.99
C GLU A 85 5.05 -7.01 4.12
N THR A 86 6.14 -7.74 4.35
CA THR A 86 6.23 -8.71 5.45
C THR A 86 6.18 -8.02 6.82
N LEU A 87 6.94 -6.93 7.01
CA LEU A 87 6.89 -6.14 8.25
C LEU A 87 5.51 -5.49 8.44
N HIS A 88 4.91 -5.02 7.35
CA HIS A 88 3.57 -4.40 7.36
C HIS A 88 2.50 -5.40 7.80
N MET A 89 2.54 -6.61 7.26
CA MET A 89 1.61 -7.68 7.64
C MET A 89 1.79 -8.06 9.11
N LEU A 90 3.02 -8.23 9.58
CA LEU A 90 3.30 -8.49 11.00
C LEU A 90 2.76 -7.37 11.90
N ALA A 91 3.05 -6.12 11.58
CA ALA A 91 2.60 -4.96 12.36
C ALA A 91 1.07 -4.88 12.43
N GLY A 92 0.37 -5.11 11.31
CA GLY A 92 -1.08 -5.10 11.23
C GLY A 92 -1.76 -6.18 12.09
N HIS A 93 -1.04 -7.29 12.37
CA HIS A 93 -1.52 -8.39 13.21
C HIS A 93 -0.92 -8.39 14.64
N GLY A 94 -0.56 -7.23 15.15
CA GLY A 94 -0.06 -7.09 16.51
C GLY A 94 1.40 -7.53 16.71
N GLY A 95 2.16 -7.60 15.62
CA GLY A 95 3.60 -7.88 15.64
C GLY A 95 3.95 -9.37 15.64
N ARG A 96 2.99 -10.29 15.57
CA ARG A 96 3.25 -11.72 15.73
C ARG A 96 2.37 -12.57 14.82
N ARG A 97 2.97 -13.57 14.13
CA ARG A 97 2.28 -14.52 13.25
C ARG A 97 3.05 -15.83 13.15
N THR A 98 2.36 -16.94 12.89
CA THR A 98 3.05 -18.16 12.47
C THR A 98 3.54 -18.01 11.02
N LEU A 99 4.60 -18.76 10.67
CA LEU A 99 5.12 -18.77 9.30
C LEU A 99 4.03 -19.15 8.27
N THR A 100 3.17 -20.10 8.63
CA THR A 100 2.09 -20.56 7.76
C THR A 100 1.04 -19.45 7.52
N GLN A 101 0.57 -18.81 8.61
CA GLN A 101 -0.37 -17.70 8.50
C GLN A 101 0.22 -16.54 7.67
N LEU A 102 1.47 -16.17 7.95
CA LEU A 102 2.13 -15.09 7.23
C LEU A 102 2.32 -15.41 5.73
N ALA A 103 2.59 -16.68 5.38
CA ALA A 103 2.67 -17.13 4.00
C ALA A 103 1.31 -17.03 3.29
N MET A 104 0.23 -17.41 3.98
CA MET A 104 -1.14 -17.28 3.47
C MET A 104 -1.53 -15.81 3.28
N ASP A 105 -1.32 -14.98 4.29
CA ASP A 105 -1.64 -13.55 4.26
C ASP A 105 -0.91 -12.80 3.13
N LEU A 106 0.33 -13.22 2.83
CA LEU A 106 1.17 -12.61 1.78
C LEU A 106 1.00 -13.28 0.39
N GLY A 107 0.25 -14.38 0.29
CA GLY A 107 0.20 -15.17 -0.94
C GLY A 107 1.57 -15.67 -1.40
N ALA A 108 2.51 -15.88 -0.46
CA ALA A 108 3.89 -16.22 -0.73
C ALA A 108 4.18 -17.70 -0.52
N ALA A 109 5.02 -18.28 -1.40
CA ALA A 109 5.49 -19.64 -1.18
C ALA A 109 6.32 -19.72 0.12
N PRO A 110 6.13 -20.75 0.98
CA PRO A 110 6.83 -20.85 2.27
C PRO A 110 8.35 -20.73 2.19
N ASN A 111 8.98 -21.31 1.17
CA ASN A 111 10.43 -21.21 0.97
C ASN A 111 10.88 -19.78 0.69
N THR A 112 10.17 -19.06 -0.19
CA THR A 112 10.46 -17.66 -0.52
C THR A 112 10.29 -16.76 0.71
N LEU A 113 9.26 -17.01 1.51
CA LEU A 113 9.06 -16.28 2.76
C LEU A 113 10.14 -16.57 3.76
N SER A 114 10.57 -17.84 3.89
CA SER A 114 11.67 -18.22 4.80
C SER A 114 12.99 -17.51 4.45
N GLU A 115 13.35 -17.45 3.16
CA GLU A 115 14.53 -16.72 2.69
C GLU A 115 14.44 -15.21 3.01
N ARG A 116 13.26 -14.63 2.84
CA ARG A 116 13.00 -13.23 3.17
C ARG A 116 13.13 -12.97 4.66
N LEU A 117 12.57 -13.84 5.49
CA LEU A 117 12.67 -13.76 6.95
C LEU A 117 14.12 -13.95 7.44
N ASP A 118 14.95 -14.79 6.78
CA ASP A 118 16.37 -14.92 7.09
C ASP A 118 17.12 -13.58 6.94
N VAL A 119 16.76 -12.80 5.92
CA VAL A 119 17.34 -11.46 5.72
C VAL A 119 16.88 -10.49 6.80
N LEU A 120 15.59 -10.46 7.10
CA LEU A 120 15.02 -9.58 8.12
C LEU A 120 15.53 -9.91 9.52
N GLU A 121 15.69 -11.19 9.84
CA GLU A 121 16.24 -11.66 11.13
C GLU A 121 17.71 -11.28 11.29
N LYS A 122 18.54 -11.45 10.24
CA LYS A 122 19.94 -11.00 10.25
C LYS A 122 20.09 -9.51 10.46
N ARG A 123 19.08 -8.74 10.10
CA ARG A 123 19.01 -7.28 10.29
C ARG A 123 18.41 -6.90 11.65
N GLY A 124 17.96 -7.87 12.44
CA GLY A 124 17.35 -7.63 13.73
C GLY A 124 15.92 -7.12 13.69
N PHE A 125 15.23 -7.15 12.54
CA PHE A 125 13.88 -6.63 12.37
C PHE A 125 12.78 -7.60 12.79
N VAL A 126 13.08 -8.89 12.73
CA VAL A 126 12.21 -9.96 13.23
C VAL A 126 13.00 -10.96 14.04
N THR A 127 12.32 -11.70 14.90
CA THR A 127 12.83 -12.90 15.55
C THR A 127 11.97 -14.09 15.19
N ARG A 128 12.56 -15.28 15.11
CA ARG A 128 11.85 -16.52 14.89
C ARG A 128 12.03 -17.45 16.07
N THR A 129 10.92 -17.98 16.58
CA THR A 129 10.95 -18.99 17.64
C THR A 129 10.55 -20.32 17.03
N THR A 130 11.55 -21.21 16.90
CA THR A 130 11.27 -22.58 16.48
C THR A 130 10.72 -23.34 17.66
N THR A 131 9.45 -23.68 17.63
CA THR A 131 8.87 -24.63 18.58
C THR A 131 9.45 -26.00 18.26
N GLY A 132 10.50 -26.39 18.99
CA GLY A 132 11.26 -27.64 18.78
C GLY A 132 10.47 -28.93 19.01
N ARG A 133 9.19 -28.98 18.65
CA ARG A 133 8.37 -30.19 18.64
C ARG A 133 8.37 -30.82 17.26
N PRO A 134 8.50 -32.16 17.16
CA PRO A 134 8.32 -32.87 15.90
C PRO A 134 6.91 -32.60 15.35
N ARG A 135 6.85 -32.26 14.08
CA ARG A 135 5.66 -31.97 13.28
C ARG A 135 4.58 -33.06 13.48
N ALA A 136 3.67 -32.86 14.41
CA ALA A 136 2.37 -33.54 14.39
C ALA A 136 1.45 -32.69 13.49
N VAL A 137 0.74 -33.32 12.59
CA VAL A 137 0.03 -32.75 11.44
C VAL A 137 -1.18 -31.85 11.82
N GLU A 138 -1.42 -31.59 13.10
CA GLU A 138 -2.59 -30.88 13.62
C GLU A 138 -2.29 -29.74 14.61
N ASP A 139 -1.01 -29.36 14.80
CA ASP A 139 -0.70 -28.21 15.66
C ASP A 139 -0.60 -26.94 14.83
N GLU A 140 -1.53 -26.00 15.04
CA GLU A 140 -1.49 -24.59 14.58
C GLU A 140 -0.27 -23.81 15.15
N GLN A 141 0.59 -24.44 15.93
CA GLN A 141 1.84 -23.94 16.49
C GLN A 141 3.03 -24.22 15.58
N GLY A 142 3.01 -23.61 14.37
CA GLY A 142 4.19 -23.51 13.51
C GLY A 142 5.25 -22.56 14.08
N ASP A 143 6.42 -22.50 13.45
CA ASP A 143 7.46 -21.51 13.76
C ASP A 143 6.86 -20.11 13.82
N GLU A 144 7.00 -19.44 14.95
CA GLU A 144 6.43 -18.11 15.20
C GLU A 144 7.43 -17.04 14.79
N VAL A 145 6.93 -16.02 14.10
CA VAL A 145 7.67 -14.83 13.67
C VAL A 145 7.17 -13.64 14.47
N GLU A 146 8.06 -12.92 15.10
CA GLU A 146 7.76 -11.74 15.89
C GLU A 146 8.54 -10.53 15.39
N LEU A 147 7.83 -9.41 15.24
CA LEU A 147 8.40 -8.10 14.88
C LEU A 147 9.13 -7.53 16.10
N THR A 148 10.39 -7.17 15.95
CA THR A 148 11.17 -6.51 17.03
C THR A 148 10.82 -5.03 17.14
N ASP A 149 11.20 -4.38 18.24
CA ASP A 149 11.07 -2.92 18.39
C ASP A 149 11.83 -2.17 17.31
N GLU A 150 13.02 -2.67 16.90
CA GLU A 150 13.82 -2.10 15.82
C GLU A 150 13.14 -2.27 14.47
N GLY A 151 12.59 -3.46 14.19
CA GLY A 151 11.80 -3.73 13.00
C GLY A 151 10.55 -2.85 12.92
N HIS A 152 9.84 -2.67 14.04
CA HIS A 152 8.70 -1.79 14.12
C HIS A 152 9.05 -0.33 13.85
N ALA A 153 10.12 0.19 14.46
CA ALA A 153 10.58 1.56 14.25
C ALA A 153 11.02 1.80 12.80
N ASN A 154 11.76 0.85 12.19
CA ASN A 154 12.18 0.93 10.80
C ASN A 154 10.98 0.89 9.84
N TRP A 155 10.03 -0.03 10.06
CA TRP A 155 8.79 -0.12 9.29
C TRP A 155 7.98 1.18 9.36
N LEU A 156 7.79 1.76 10.55
CA LEU A 156 7.02 3.00 10.72
C LEU A 156 7.66 4.17 9.98
N ALA A 157 8.99 4.34 10.09
CA ALA A 157 9.73 5.36 9.38
C ALA A 157 9.65 5.18 7.86
N ALA A 158 9.72 3.93 7.37
CA ALA A 158 9.59 3.60 5.96
C ALA A 158 8.18 3.92 5.41
N ILE A 159 7.11 3.66 6.18
CA ILE A 159 5.74 4.05 5.82
C ILE A 159 5.61 5.56 5.69
N GLU A 160 6.15 6.31 6.65
CA GLU A 160 6.08 7.77 6.63
C GLU A 160 6.78 8.35 5.39
N ALA A 161 7.95 7.83 5.07
CA ALA A 161 8.71 8.23 3.88
C ALA A 161 7.99 7.83 2.57
N ALA A 162 7.49 6.60 2.48
CA ALA A 162 6.76 6.13 1.30
C ALA A 162 5.47 6.93 1.06
N GLY A 163 4.75 7.30 2.13
CA GLY A 163 3.53 8.10 2.05
C GLY A 163 3.73 9.59 1.72
N ALA A 164 4.97 10.09 1.70
CA ALA A 164 5.23 11.49 1.41
C ALA A 164 4.79 11.89 0.00
N GLU A 165 5.07 11.05 -1.00
CA GLU A 165 4.66 11.31 -2.39
C GLU A 165 3.15 11.19 -2.58
N GLU A 166 2.51 10.26 -1.88
CA GLU A 166 1.05 10.14 -1.87
C GLU A 166 0.42 11.43 -1.34
N ARG A 167 0.88 11.91 -0.19
CA ARG A 167 0.40 13.18 0.39
C ARG A 167 0.62 14.36 -0.55
N ARG A 168 1.77 14.42 -1.22
CA ARG A 168 2.08 15.48 -2.19
C ARG A 168 1.11 15.48 -3.37
N LEU A 169 0.83 14.31 -3.95
CA LEU A 169 -0.09 14.18 -5.08
C LEU A 169 -1.54 14.47 -4.68
N PHE A 170 -1.97 13.91 -3.55
CA PHE A 170 -3.33 14.13 -3.05
C PHE A 170 -3.54 15.53 -2.48
N GLY A 171 -2.47 16.26 -2.13
CA GLY A 171 -2.53 17.67 -1.77
C GLY A 171 -3.00 18.60 -2.91
N ALA A 172 -2.93 18.14 -4.17
CA ALA A 172 -3.53 18.85 -5.32
C ALA A 172 -5.07 18.82 -5.31
N LEU A 173 -5.68 17.98 -4.47
CA LEU A 173 -7.12 17.78 -4.37
C LEU A 173 -7.61 18.25 -2.99
N ASP A 174 -8.77 18.90 -2.96
CA ASP A 174 -9.43 19.18 -1.67
C ASP A 174 -10.06 17.91 -1.07
N TRP A 175 -10.53 18.02 0.18
CA TRP A 175 -11.11 16.89 0.90
C TRP A 175 -12.32 16.27 0.17
N HIS A 176 -13.16 17.10 -0.47
CA HIS A 176 -14.32 16.64 -1.21
C HIS A 176 -13.93 15.86 -2.47
N GLU A 177 -12.94 16.39 -3.21
CA GLU A 177 -12.38 15.76 -4.42
C GLU A 177 -11.67 14.44 -4.10
N GLN A 178 -10.87 14.39 -3.02
CA GLN A 178 -10.24 13.15 -2.54
C GLN A 178 -11.30 12.08 -2.23
N ARG A 179 -12.39 12.46 -1.55
CA ARG A 179 -13.50 11.56 -1.23
C ARG A 179 -14.24 11.09 -2.48
N LEU A 180 -14.48 12.00 -3.44
CA LEU A 180 -15.11 11.67 -4.72
C LEU A 180 -14.25 10.68 -5.51
N LEU A 181 -12.96 10.95 -5.66
CA LEU A 181 -12.01 10.07 -6.33
C LEU A 181 -11.99 8.67 -5.69
N ALA A 182 -11.88 8.60 -4.36
CA ALA A 182 -11.92 7.32 -3.64
C ALA A 182 -13.23 6.56 -3.90
N GLY A 183 -14.36 7.25 -3.98
CA GLY A 183 -15.67 6.67 -4.30
C GLY A 183 -15.74 6.11 -5.72
N LEU A 184 -15.24 6.85 -6.70
CA LEU A 184 -15.20 6.44 -8.11
C LEU A 184 -14.29 5.21 -8.30
N LEU A 185 -13.10 5.23 -7.72
CA LEU A 185 -12.17 4.11 -7.77
C LEU A 185 -12.76 2.86 -7.11
N ARG A 186 -13.46 2.99 -5.97
CA ARG A 186 -14.17 1.88 -5.33
C ARG A 186 -15.23 1.28 -6.25
N GLN A 187 -16.04 2.09 -6.94
CA GLN A 187 -17.04 1.58 -7.88
C GLN A 187 -16.39 0.78 -9.01
N MET A 188 -15.26 1.25 -9.52
CA MET A 188 -14.50 0.53 -10.57
C MET A 188 -13.93 -0.79 -10.02
N MET A 189 -13.37 -0.78 -8.81
CA MET A 189 -12.87 -2.00 -8.14
C MET A 189 -13.98 -3.06 -7.98
N LEU A 190 -15.15 -2.66 -7.49
CA LEU A 190 -16.30 -3.57 -7.35
C LEU A 190 -16.76 -4.15 -8.71
N ALA A 191 -16.63 -3.39 -9.79
CA ALA A 191 -16.99 -3.85 -11.12
C ALA A 191 -16.03 -4.90 -11.71
N THR A 192 -14.82 -5.07 -11.12
CA THR A 192 -13.88 -6.13 -11.55
C THR A 192 -14.29 -7.53 -11.10
N GLY A 193 -15.23 -7.65 -10.16
CA GLY A 193 -15.62 -8.92 -9.55
C GLY A 193 -14.56 -9.56 -8.64
N SER A 194 -13.38 -8.93 -8.52
CA SER A 194 -12.24 -9.48 -7.73
C SER A 194 -12.45 -9.36 -6.22
N TYR A 195 -13.56 -8.76 -5.77
CA TYR A 195 -13.84 -8.58 -4.34
C TYR A 195 -14.24 -9.90 -3.65
N ASP A 196 -14.90 -10.81 -4.37
CA ASP A 196 -15.36 -12.10 -3.80
C ASP A 196 -14.19 -13.06 -3.55
N GLU A 197 -13.10 -12.99 -4.32
CA GLU A 197 -11.94 -13.86 -4.12
C GLU A 197 -11.11 -13.49 -2.88
N ALA A 198 -11.02 -12.20 -2.54
CA ALA A 198 -10.29 -11.74 -1.36
C ALA A 198 -11.13 -11.82 -0.07
N SER A 199 -12.47 -11.76 -0.19
CA SER A 199 -13.40 -11.82 0.96
C SER A 199 -13.81 -13.24 1.32
N GLY A 200 -13.79 -14.18 0.38
CA GLY A 200 -14.12 -15.58 0.59
C GLY A 200 -13.14 -16.37 1.45
N ALA A 201 -11.99 -15.78 1.78
CA ALA A 201 -11.01 -16.36 2.70
C ALA A 201 -11.35 -16.16 4.19
N TYR A 202 -12.41 -15.41 4.52
CA TYR A 202 -12.76 -15.07 5.90
C TYR A 202 -14.10 -15.64 6.40
N ASP A 203 -14.92 -16.26 5.52
CA ASP A 203 -16.30 -16.67 5.87
C ASP A 203 -16.52 -18.18 6.08
N ASP A 204 -15.51 -19.04 6.09
CA ASP A 204 -15.66 -20.49 6.26
C ASP A 204 -15.44 -21.01 7.70
N GLU A 205 -15.55 -20.19 8.76
CA GLU A 205 -15.49 -20.67 10.14
C GLU A 205 -16.72 -20.25 11.00
N GLU A 206 -17.94 -20.45 10.50
CA GLU A 206 -19.14 -20.63 11.35
C GLU A 206 -20.06 -21.67 10.74
N GLY A 207 -19.82 -22.94 11.11
CA GLY A 207 -20.68 -24.08 10.79
C GLY A 207 -20.46 -25.22 11.74
#